data_08083ca537f0bc16b794b4aced206520
#
_entry.id   08083ca537f0bc16b794b4aced206520
#
_cell.length_a   1.000
_cell.length_b   1.000
_cell.length_c   1.000
_cell.angle_alpha   90.00
_cell.angle_beta   90.00
_cell.angle_gamma   90.00
#
_symmetry.space_group_name_H-M   'P 1'
#
loop_
_entity.id
_entity.type
_entity.pdbx_description
1 polymer ?
#
loop_
_entity_poly.entity_id
_entity_poly.type
_entity_poly.pdbx_seq_one_letter_code
_entity_poly.pdbx_strand_id
1 'polypeptide(L)'
;INALKNQRNGLTGKEASFNLPNVSYPGQTDSVELSFRNVDTLTVNIYRQPDTLSFYAREQYRPQQNDWDRSNCVYTHKYGLNRPLSLIPDKKKIAFPHLAPGYYVVEMLIDGKPGSSTVNHTVSGIKTIVRSAGEKSMELLAVDAQTGKPIQNADVTVYTAKNRSYEQVKEISRLKTDKNGLCIIDTNDTRYYAFAQISTPTDGYSPLADLSYTGYWDRYDKEKKTALFSDRSLYRPGQTVYFSGIRYINNTEESRVIPREKCTVRFIDPSSRTLSTLEVTTDEYGQFNGSFVVPQGNMLGNYTIQVDGSWALSLIHISEPTRLLSI
;
A
#
# COMPACT_ATOMS: atom_id res chain seq x y z
N ILE A 1 -23.36 14.26 -25.80
CA ILE A 1 -22.43 13.96 -26.92
C ILE A 1 -20.99 13.80 -26.38
N ASN A 2 -20.48 14.69 -25.53
CA ASN A 2 -19.10 14.60 -25.03
C ASN A 2 -18.87 13.36 -24.13
N ALA A 3 -19.84 12.97 -23.30
CA ALA A 3 -19.74 11.79 -22.46
C ALA A 3 -19.61 10.50 -23.31
N LEU A 4 -20.40 10.35 -24.37
CA LEU A 4 -20.33 9.21 -25.28
C LEU A 4 -19.03 9.18 -26.09
N LYS A 5 -18.51 10.35 -26.51
CA LYS A 5 -17.19 10.45 -27.15
C LYS A 5 -16.08 10.02 -26.19
N ASN A 6 -16.13 10.46 -24.93
CA ASN A 6 -15.15 10.07 -23.92
C ASN A 6 -15.20 8.56 -23.61
N GLN A 7 -16.41 7.98 -23.49
CA GLN A 7 -16.55 6.55 -23.33
C GLN A 7 -16.01 5.76 -24.53
N ARG A 8 -16.34 6.18 -25.76
CA ARG A 8 -15.78 5.57 -26.96
C ARG A 8 -14.26 5.68 -26.99
N ASN A 9 -13.72 6.83 -26.72
CA ASN A 9 -12.26 7.05 -26.71
C ASN A 9 -11.60 6.20 -25.60
N GLY A 10 -12.23 6.05 -24.44
CA GLY A 10 -11.77 5.14 -23.38
C GLY A 10 -11.73 3.68 -23.81
N LEU A 11 -12.69 3.23 -24.64
CA LEU A 11 -12.75 1.85 -25.13
C LEU A 11 -11.84 1.58 -26.35
N THR A 12 -11.67 2.57 -27.24
CA THR A 12 -10.89 2.40 -28.48
C THR A 12 -9.53 3.08 -28.43
N GLY A 13 -9.21 3.76 -27.35
CA GLY A 13 -7.93 4.46 -27.18
C GLY A 13 -6.73 3.51 -27.20
N LYS A 14 -5.60 4.04 -27.63
CA LYS A 14 -4.31 3.35 -27.55
C LYS A 14 -3.80 3.42 -26.12
N GLU A 15 -3.44 2.27 -25.55
CA GLU A 15 -2.89 2.19 -24.21
C GLU A 15 -1.81 1.11 -24.11
N ALA A 16 -0.82 1.34 -23.24
CA ALA A 16 0.16 0.35 -22.88
C ALA A 16 0.59 0.58 -21.41
N SER A 17 0.79 -0.50 -20.68
CA SER A 17 1.27 -0.48 -19.30
C SER A 17 2.11 -1.72 -18.99
N PHE A 18 3.05 -1.59 -18.06
CA PHE A 18 3.80 -2.70 -17.51
C PHE A 18 3.33 -3.06 -16.12
N ASN A 19 3.34 -4.35 -15.85
CA ASN A 19 3.34 -4.84 -14.48
C ASN A 19 4.81 -5.01 -14.02
N LEU A 20 5.45 -3.87 -13.72
CA LEU A 20 6.83 -3.82 -13.22
C LEU A 20 6.79 -3.38 -11.75
N PRO A 21 7.43 -4.12 -10.81
CA PRO A 21 7.52 -3.69 -9.43
C PRO A 21 8.35 -2.40 -9.32
N ASN A 22 8.00 -1.54 -8.36
CA ASN A 22 8.75 -0.30 -8.14
C ASN A 22 10.20 -0.57 -7.67
N VAL A 23 10.42 -1.71 -7.01
CA VAL A 23 11.73 -2.12 -6.48
C VAL A 23 11.98 -3.59 -6.82
N SER A 24 13.17 -3.89 -7.30
CA SER A 24 13.68 -5.27 -7.45
C SER A 24 15.14 -5.36 -6.96
N TYR A 25 15.58 -6.56 -6.60
CA TYR A 25 17.00 -6.80 -6.40
C TYR A 25 17.71 -7.09 -7.75
N PRO A 26 19.03 -6.91 -7.84
CA PRO A 26 19.77 -7.16 -9.07
C PRO A 26 19.54 -8.58 -9.60
N GLY A 27 19.17 -8.70 -10.88
CA GLY A 27 18.89 -9.98 -11.54
C GLY A 27 17.53 -10.60 -11.23
N GLN A 28 16.64 -9.94 -10.45
CA GLN A 28 15.30 -10.47 -10.17
C GLN A 28 14.37 -10.44 -11.37
N THR A 29 14.46 -9.42 -12.20
CA THR A 29 13.51 -9.18 -13.28
C THR A 29 14.09 -9.57 -14.63
N ASP A 30 13.72 -10.74 -15.15
CA ASP A 30 14.12 -11.22 -16.48
C ASP A 30 13.08 -10.88 -17.55
N SER A 31 11.84 -10.65 -17.13
CA SER A 31 10.72 -10.37 -18.04
C SER A 31 9.60 -9.67 -17.32
N VAL A 32 8.84 -8.87 -18.06
CA VAL A 32 7.66 -8.13 -17.55
C VAL A 32 6.44 -8.45 -18.40
N GLU A 33 5.26 -8.42 -17.77
CA GLU A 33 3.99 -8.49 -18.48
C GLU A 33 3.62 -7.11 -19.01
N LEU A 34 3.56 -6.99 -20.32
CA LEU A 34 3.03 -5.83 -21.04
C LEU A 34 1.53 -6.05 -21.26
N SER A 35 0.70 -5.12 -20.80
CA SER A 35 -0.70 -5.01 -21.18
C SER A 35 -0.85 -3.87 -22.19
N PHE A 36 -1.51 -4.11 -23.32
CA PHE A 36 -1.65 -3.10 -24.38
C PHE A 36 -2.94 -3.27 -25.16
N ARG A 37 -3.43 -2.16 -25.71
CA ARG A 37 -4.63 -2.14 -26.57
C ARG A 37 -4.46 -1.13 -27.70
N ASN A 38 -4.76 -1.58 -28.92
CA ASN A 38 -4.76 -0.77 -30.14
C ASN A 38 -3.41 -0.07 -30.43
N VAL A 39 -2.30 -0.69 -30.06
CA VAL A 39 -0.94 -0.18 -30.26
C VAL A 39 -0.26 -0.98 -31.37
N ASP A 40 0.24 -0.30 -32.40
CA ASP A 40 0.95 -0.94 -33.50
C ASP A 40 2.42 -1.17 -33.18
N THR A 41 3.05 -0.17 -32.57
CA THR A 41 4.44 -0.26 -32.12
C THR A 41 4.59 0.34 -30.71
N LEU A 42 5.41 -0.31 -29.90
CA LEU A 42 5.80 0.16 -28.58
C LEU A 42 7.31 0.27 -28.50
N THR A 43 7.84 1.46 -28.21
CA THR A 43 9.26 1.61 -27.88
C THR A 43 9.39 1.76 -26.39
N VAL A 44 10.26 0.98 -25.78
CA VAL A 44 10.60 1.03 -24.35
C VAL A 44 11.99 1.61 -24.22
N ASN A 45 12.09 2.72 -23.53
CA ASN A 45 13.36 3.36 -23.15
C ASN A 45 13.54 3.26 -21.65
N ILE A 46 14.75 2.93 -21.20
CA ILE A 46 15.10 2.92 -19.79
C ILE A 46 16.22 3.92 -19.58
N TYR A 47 15.97 4.89 -18.72
CA TYR A 47 16.91 5.95 -18.38
C TYR A 47 17.39 5.77 -16.95
N ARG A 48 18.71 5.67 -16.77
CA ARG A 48 19.30 5.70 -15.43
C ARG A 48 19.28 7.14 -14.92
N GLN A 49 18.82 7.31 -13.70
CA GLN A 49 18.72 8.61 -13.07
C GLN A 49 19.93 8.89 -12.16
N PRO A 50 20.31 10.15 -11.98
CA PRO A 50 21.36 10.50 -11.03
C PRO A 50 20.93 10.12 -9.60
N ASP A 51 21.91 9.77 -8.79
CA ASP A 51 21.72 9.32 -7.40
C ASP A 51 21.45 10.51 -6.48
N THR A 52 20.38 11.24 -6.75
CA THR A 52 20.02 12.40 -5.95
C THR A 52 18.71 12.18 -5.23
N LEU A 53 18.70 12.48 -3.95
CA LEU A 53 17.49 12.50 -3.12
C LEU A 53 16.37 13.34 -3.69
N SER A 54 16.70 14.43 -4.38
CA SER A 54 15.73 15.29 -5.03
C SER A 54 14.94 14.58 -6.12
N PHE A 55 15.56 13.64 -6.86
CA PHE A 55 14.86 12.83 -7.85
C PHE A 55 13.86 11.88 -7.17
N TYR A 56 14.31 11.14 -6.18
CA TYR A 56 13.48 10.17 -5.46
C TYR A 56 12.32 10.83 -4.72
N ALA A 57 12.55 12.00 -4.15
CA ALA A 57 11.54 12.76 -3.45
C ALA A 57 10.42 13.27 -4.39
N ARG A 58 10.76 13.74 -5.58
CA ARG A 58 9.78 14.18 -6.59
C ARG A 58 8.91 13.05 -7.10
N GLU A 59 9.50 11.87 -7.19
CA GLU A 59 8.92 10.69 -7.78
C GLU A 59 7.72 10.14 -7.00
N GLN A 60 7.78 10.12 -5.69
CA GLN A 60 6.74 9.54 -4.85
C GLN A 60 5.40 10.29 -4.92
N TYR A 61 5.43 11.59 -5.27
CA TYR A 61 4.25 12.46 -5.21
C TYR A 61 3.84 13.10 -6.54
N ARG A 62 4.65 13.02 -7.60
CA ARG A 62 4.33 13.58 -8.91
C ARG A 62 4.80 12.69 -10.07
N PRO A 63 4.27 11.48 -10.23
CA PRO A 63 4.71 10.56 -11.29
C PRO A 63 4.38 11.05 -12.71
N GLN A 64 3.65 12.15 -12.86
CA GLN A 64 3.20 12.66 -14.17
C GLN A 64 3.99 13.87 -14.68
N GLN A 65 4.99 14.36 -13.96
CA GLN A 65 5.83 15.42 -14.51
C GLN A 65 6.98 14.80 -15.30
N ASN A 66 7.08 15.15 -16.58
CA ASN A 66 8.13 14.78 -17.53
C ASN A 66 9.53 15.35 -17.17
N ASP A 67 9.91 15.31 -15.90
CA ASP A 67 11.06 15.99 -15.34
C ASP A 67 12.13 14.98 -14.90
N TRP A 68 12.45 14.02 -15.75
CA TRP A 68 13.55 13.08 -15.54
C TRP A 68 14.68 13.32 -16.53
N ASP A 69 15.90 12.90 -16.13
CA ASP A 69 17.07 12.97 -16.97
C ASP A 69 17.01 11.93 -18.11
N ARG A 70 16.97 12.40 -19.33
CA ARG A 70 16.99 11.58 -20.55
C ARG A 70 18.38 11.41 -21.15
N SER A 71 19.42 11.99 -20.55
CA SER A 71 20.78 11.93 -21.09
C SER A 71 21.41 10.54 -20.99
N ASN A 72 21.00 9.74 -20.01
CA ASN A 72 21.55 8.42 -19.73
C ASN A 72 20.56 7.30 -20.05
N CYS A 73 20.34 7.07 -21.35
CA CYS A 73 19.51 5.96 -21.82
C CYS A 73 20.35 4.67 -21.84
N VAL A 74 20.01 3.71 -20.98
CA VAL A 74 20.72 2.44 -20.83
C VAL A 74 20.12 1.30 -21.62
N TYR A 75 18.88 1.46 -22.11
CA TYR A 75 18.18 0.46 -22.88
C TYR A 75 17.12 1.10 -23.78
N THR A 76 17.05 0.61 -25.03
CA THR A 76 15.99 0.95 -25.97
C THR A 76 15.61 -0.29 -26.75
N HIS A 77 14.33 -0.61 -26.80
CA HIS A 77 13.82 -1.68 -27.64
C HIS A 77 12.46 -1.34 -28.24
N LYS A 78 12.28 -1.67 -29.52
CA LYS A 78 11.02 -1.44 -30.25
C LYS A 78 10.31 -2.78 -30.50
N TYR A 79 9.07 -2.88 -30.03
CA TYR A 79 8.19 -4.04 -30.21
C TYR A 79 7.18 -3.74 -31.32
N GLY A 80 7.07 -4.62 -32.32
CA GLY A 80 5.92 -4.65 -33.23
C GLY A 80 4.81 -5.45 -32.58
N LEU A 81 3.64 -4.85 -32.45
CA LEU A 81 2.47 -5.48 -31.81
C LEU A 81 1.38 -5.79 -32.82
N ASN A 82 1.20 -4.94 -33.87
CA ASN A 82 0.36 -5.13 -35.07
C ASN A 82 -0.97 -5.85 -34.78
N ARG A 83 -1.78 -5.36 -33.85
CA ARG A 83 -3.06 -6.00 -33.51
C ARG A 83 -4.24 -5.29 -34.16
N PRO A 84 -5.27 -6.03 -34.60
CA PRO A 84 -6.52 -5.43 -35.03
C PRO A 84 -7.16 -4.66 -33.86
N LEU A 85 -8.07 -3.74 -34.20
CA LEU A 85 -8.81 -2.96 -33.21
C LEU A 85 -9.51 -3.88 -32.20
N SER A 86 -9.24 -3.69 -30.93
CA SER A 86 -9.81 -4.47 -29.82
C SER A 86 -10.36 -3.55 -28.73
N LEU A 87 -11.41 -4.00 -28.06
CA LEU A 87 -11.98 -3.36 -26.88
C LEU A 87 -11.34 -3.89 -25.59
N ILE A 88 -10.66 -5.03 -25.65
CA ILE A 88 -10.03 -5.71 -24.53
C ILE A 88 -8.51 -5.61 -24.67
N PRO A 89 -7.77 -5.22 -23.61
CA PRO A 89 -6.32 -5.24 -23.64
C PRO A 89 -5.76 -6.66 -23.88
N ASP A 90 -4.73 -6.73 -24.71
CA ASP A 90 -3.91 -7.92 -24.88
C ASP A 90 -2.79 -7.94 -23.86
N LYS A 91 -2.27 -9.14 -23.57
CA LYS A 91 -1.12 -9.33 -22.68
C LYS A 91 0.00 -10.03 -23.40
N LYS A 92 1.22 -9.56 -23.20
CA LYS A 92 2.44 -10.17 -23.76
C LYS A 92 3.57 -10.11 -22.74
N LYS A 93 4.22 -11.24 -22.52
CA LYS A 93 5.45 -11.28 -21.75
C LYS A 93 6.60 -10.85 -22.64
N ILE A 94 7.36 -9.84 -22.22
CA ILE A 94 8.54 -9.33 -22.93
C ILE A 94 9.77 -9.46 -22.05
N ALA A 95 10.94 -9.68 -22.68
CA ALA A 95 12.20 -9.69 -21.97
C ALA A 95 12.48 -8.29 -21.36
N PHE A 96 13.02 -8.26 -20.16
CA PHE A 96 13.44 -7.05 -19.48
C PHE A 96 14.96 -7.13 -19.25
N PRO A 97 15.73 -6.05 -19.48
CA PRO A 97 17.17 -6.10 -19.32
C PRO A 97 17.57 -6.26 -17.85
N HIS A 98 18.68 -6.94 -17.62
CA HIS A 98 19.32 -6.96 -16.32
C HIS A 98 19.92 -5.59 -16.04
N LEU A 99 19.41 -4.91 -15.03
CA LEU A 99 19.88 -3.60 -14.62
C LEU A 99 20.81 -3.71 -13.41
N ALA A 100 21.87 -2.92 -13.40
CA ALA A 100 22.72 -2.74 -12.24
C ALA A 100 21.96 -1.98 -11.12
N PRO A 101 22.44 -2.01 -9.86
CA PRO A 101 21.87 -1.15 -8.81
C PRO A 101 21.77 0.31 -9.27
N GLY A 102 20.60 0.91 -9.08
CA GLY A 102 20.33 2.27 -9.55
C GLY A 102 18.85 2.63 -9.55
N TYR A 103 18.60 3.90 -9.86
CA TYR A 103 17.26 4.44 -10.09
C TYR A 103 17.01 4.56 -11.58
N TYR A 104 15.84 4.14 -12.04
CA TYR A 104 15.49 4.10 -13.45
C TYR A 104 14.09 4.65 -13.70
N VAL A 105 13.94 5.34 -14.83
CA VAL A 105 12.63 5.65 -15.42
C VAL A 105 12.45 4.81 -16.66
N VAL A 106 11.38 4.04 -16.70
CA VAL A 106 10.97 3.24 -17.86
C VAL A 106 9.89 4.03 -18.60
N GLU A 107 10.23 4.57 -19.76
CA GLU A 107 9.32 5.34 -20.62
C GLU A 107 8.79 4.45 -21.75
N MET A 108 7.50 4.55 -22.03
CA MET A 108 6.84 3.87 -23.14
C MET A 108 6.39 4.87 -24.20
N LEU A 109 6.92 4.73 -25.41
CA LEU A 109 6.48 5.50 -26.58
C LEU A 109 5.49 4.66 -27.39
N ILE A 110 4.22 5.04 -27.36
CA ILE A 110 3.15 4.39 -28.13
C ILE A 110 3.16 5.00 -29.53
N ASP A 111 3.42 4.15 -30.56
CA ASP A 111 3.52 4.55 -31.98
C ASP A 111 4.46 5.75 -32.19
N GLY A 112 5.58 5.75 -31.46
CA GLY A 112 6.61 6.79 -31.54
C GLY A 112 6.28 8.10 -30.82
N LYS A 113 5.14 8.18 -30.14
CA LYS A 113 4.75 9.36 -29.33
C LYS A 113 5.00 9.07 -27.85
N PRO A 114 5.38 10.07 -27.06
CA PRO A 114 5.46 9.90 -25.62
C PRO A 114 4.15 9.33 -25.09
N GLY A 115 4.22 8.18 -24.45
CA GLY A 115 3.07 7.55 -23.80
C GLY A 115 2.68 8.34 -22.54
N SER A 116 1.45 8.18 -22.12
CA SER A 116 0.97 8.71 -20.83
C SER A 116 1.53 7.91 -19.64
N SER A 117 2.35 6.89 -19.89
CA SER A 117 2.77 5.91 -18.91
C SER A 117 4.29 5.86 -18.82
N THR A 118 4.79 6.29 -17.68
CA THR A 118 6.16 6.03 -17.22
C THR A 118 6.11 5.20 -15.95
N VAL A 119 7.09 4.33 -15.75
CA VAL A 119 7.22 3.53 -14.54
C VAL A 119 8.57 3.81 -13.92
N ASN A 120 8.56 4.10 -12.65
CA ASN A 120 9.76 4.27 -11.85
C ASN A 120 10.19 2.91 -11.31
N HIS A 121 11.47 2.63 -11.40
CA HIS A 121 12.01 1.33 -11.02
C HIS A 121 13.35 1.50 -10.30
N THR A 122 13.43 0.98 -9.10
CA THR A 122 14.67 0.95 -8.31
C THR A 122 15.24 -0.46 -8.32
N VAL A 123 16.52 -0.58 -8.63
CA VAL A 123 17.26 -1.84 -8.46
C VAL A 123 18.21 -1.68 -7.30
N SER A 124 18.01 -2.47 -6.24
CA SER A 124 18.85 -2.44 -5.04
C SER A 124 18.88 -3.80 -4.36
N GLY A 125 20.06 -4.19 -3.88
CA GLY A 125 20.24 -5.35 -3.02
C GLY A 125 19.86 -5.09 -1.57
N ILE A 126 19.41 -3.87 -1.22
CA ILE A 126 19.07 -3.48 0.13
C ILE A 126 17.54 -3.39 0.26
N LYS A 127 16.98 -4.09 1.22
CA LYS A 127 15.58 -3.96 1.63
C LYS A 127 15.50 -3.44 3.06
N THR A 128 14.55 -2.54 3.30
CA THR A 128 14.33 -1.95 4.62
C THR A 128 12.97 -2.31 5.17
N ILE A 129 12.92 -2.50 6.49
CA ILE A 129 11.69 -2.67 7.25
C ILE A 129 11.75 -1.64 8.38
N VAL A 130 10.68 -0.88 8.53
CA VAL A 130 10.58 0.16 9.55
C VAL A 130 9.41 -0.13 10.46
N ARG A 131 9.61 0.03 11.77
CA ARG A 131 8.54 -0.06 12.77
C ARG A 131 8.72 0.99 13.84
N SER A 132 7.64 1.34 14.53
CA SER A 132 7.72 2.17 15.74
C SER A 132 8.47 1.43 16.84
N ALA A 133 9.37 2.12 17.52
CA ALA A 133 10.14 1.60 18.66
C ALA A 133 9.85 2.40 19.95
N GLY A 134 8.83 3.23 19.95
CA GLY A 134 8.41 4.10 21.03
C GLY A 134 7.73 5.37 20.52
N GLU A 135 7.34 6.27 21.41
CA GLU A 135 6.64 7.51 21.02
C GLU A 135 7.47 8.42 20.09
N LYS A 136 8.79 8.32 20.15
CA LYS A 136 9.71 9.25 19.47
C LYS A 136 10.89 8.53 18.81
N SER A 137 10.75 7.26 18.53
CA SER A 137 11.80 6.48 17.89
C SER A 137 11.24 5.47 16.89
N MET A 138 12.01 5.27 15.83
CA MET A 138 11.77 4.25 14.82
C MET A 138 12.91 3.26 14.82
N GLU A 139 12.59 2.00 14.70
CA GLU A 139 13.53 0.93 14.44
C GLU A 139 13.55 0.63 12.94
N LEU A 140 14.71 0.71 12.35
CA LEU A 140 14.96 0.37 10.96
C LEU A 140 15.82 -0.89 10.90
N LEU A 141 15.34 -1.90 10.19
CA LEU A 141 16.07 -3.12 9.86
C LEU A 141 16.49 -3.08 8.39
N ALA A 142 17.79 -3.18 8.12
CA ALA A 142 18.34 -3.34 6.78
C ALA A 142 18.73 -4.79 6.53
N VAL A 143 18.22 -5.37 5.45
CA VAL A 143 18.49 -6.75 5.04
C VAL A 143 18.87 -6.80 3.56
N ASP A 144 19.67 -7.79 3.22
CA ASP A 144 19.90 -8.18 1.84
C ASP A 144 18.58 -8.65 1.20
N ALA A 145 18.20 -8.03 0.09
CA ALA A 145 16.89 -8.20 -0.53
C ALA A 145 16.66 -9.61 -1.10
N GLN A 146 17.72 -10.34 -1.40
CA GLN A 146 17.65 -11.69 -1.97
C GLN A 146 17.67 -12.77 -0.89
N THR A 147 18.53 -12.62 0.11
CA THR A 147 18.79 -13.66 1.12
C THR A 147 18.06 -13.41 2.44
N GLY A 148 17.59 -12.18 2.68
CA GLY A 148 17.02 -11.76 3.96
C GLY A 148 18.03 -11.63 5.09
N LYS A 149 19.35 -11.77 4.83
CA LYS A 149 20.37 -11.64 5.86
C LYS A 149 20.52 -10.19 6.31
N PRO A 150 20.72 -9.94 7.61
CA PRO A 150 20.99 -8.60 8.11
C PRO A 150 22.23 -7.97 7.47
N ILE A 151 22.16 -6.68 7.17
CA ILE A 151 23.31 -5.89 6.66
C ILE A 151 23.90 -5.12 7.82
N GLN A 152 25.07 -5.55 8.28
CA GLN A 152 25.83 -4.90 9.33
C GLN A 152 26.64 -3.71 8.78
N ASN A 153 26.81 -2.65 9.60
CA ASN A 153 27.58 -1.45 9.28
C ASN A 153 27.14 -0.69 8.01
N ALA A 154 25.89 -0.87 7.57
CA ALA A 154 25.34 -0.03 6.53
C ALA A 154 25.19 1.41 7.04
N ASP A 155 25.50 2.38 6.19
CA ASP A 155 25.26 3.78 6.49
C ASP A 155 23.78 4.09 6.36
N VAL A 156 23.19 4.71 7.39
CA VAL A 156 21.81 5.15 7.44
C VAL A 156 21.78 6.66 7.53
N THR A 157 21.41 7.34 6.45
CA THR A 157 21.27 8.79 6.42
C THR A 157 19.82 9.17 6.57
N VAL A 158 19.51 9.97 7.59
CA VAL A 158 18.15 10.41 7.90
C VAL A 158 17.93 11.83 7.42
N TYR A 159 16.82 12.04 6.72
CA TYR A 159 16.43 13.30 6.14
C TYR A 159 15.06 13.74 6.63
N THR A 160 14.85 15.06 6.65
CA THR A 160 13.53 15.66 6.84
C THR A 160 13.20 16.58 5.67
N ALA A 161 11.93 16.77 5.39
CA ALA A 161 11.44 17.69 4.38
C ALA A 161 10.33 18.57 4.95
N LYS A 162 10.16 19.77 4.39
CA LYS A 162 9.17 20.74 4.87
C LYS A 162 7.73 20.30 4.61
N ASN A 163 7.51 19.57 3.53
CA ASN A 163 6.17 19.13 3.10
C ASN A 163 6.24 17.80 2.33
N ARG A 164 5.08 17.27 1.96
CA ARG A 164 4.97 16.05 1.14
C ARG A 164 5.58 16.16 -0.26
N SER A 165 5.82 17.35 -0.76
CA SER A 165 6.52 17.55 -2.03
C SER A 165 8.05 17.46 -1.88
N TYR A 166 8.53 17.11 -0.69
CA TYR A 166 9.95 16.99 -0.33
C TYR A 166 10.76 18.25 -0.69
N GLU A 167 10.13 19.41 -0.50
CA GLU A 167 10.85 20.67 -0.61
C GLU A 167 11.79 20.85 0.57
N GLN A 168 12.94 21.47 0.31
CA GLN A 168 13.94 21.78 1.32
C GLN A 168 14.35 20.53 2.14
N VAL A 169 14.72 19.45 1.44
CA VAL A 169 15.30 18.26 2.07
C VAL A 169 16.55 18.63 2.85
N LYS A 170 16.61 18.24 4.12
CA LYS A 170 17.72 18.47 5.01
C LYS A 170 18.14 17.16 5.67
N GLU A 171 19.41 16.86 5.63
CA GLU A 171 20.01 15.80 6.43
C GLU A 171 19.99 16.20 7.91
N ILE A 172 19.53 15.28 8.76
CA ILE A 172 19.44 15.51 10.22
C ILE A 172 20.35 14.59 11.03
N SER A 173 20.61 13.37 10.55
CA SER A 173 21.55 12.47 11.23
C SER A 173 22.15 11.43 10.28
N ARG A 174 23.31 10.90 10.68
CA ARG A 174 23.95 9.73 10.07
C ARG A 174 24.20 8.70 11.14
N LEU A 175 23.75 7.49 10.89
CA LEU A 175 23.82 6.36 11.79
C LEU A 175 24.38 5.14 11.05
N LYS A 176 24.59 4.05 11.78
CA LYS A 176 24.98 2.76 11.20
C LYS A 176 24.12 1.63 11.75
N THR A 177 23.90 0.64 10.94
CA THR A 177 23.25 -0.60 11.39
C THR A 177 24.20 -1.42 12.27
N ASP A 178 23.63 -2.06 13.29
CA ASP A 178 24.34 -2.99 14.18
C ASP A 178 24.58 -4.37 13.51
N LYS A 179 25.10 -5.32 14.28
CA LYS A 179 25.35 -6.70 13.84
C LYS A 179 24.10 -7.46 13.38
N ASN A 180 22.93 -7.02 13.80
CA ASN A 180 21.63 -7.59 13.44
C ASN A 180 20.95 -6.79 12.30
N GLY A 181 21.66 -5.83 11.70
CA GLY A 181 21.10 -4.94 10.67
C GLY A 181 20.15 -3.87 11.22
N LEU A 182 20.08 -3.68 12.53
CA LEU A 182 19.17 -2.77 13.19
C LEU A 182 19.81 -1.38 13.43
N CYS A 183 18.98 -0.35 13.31
CA CYS A 183 19.29 1.02 13.63
C CYS A 183 18.10 1.68 14.32
N ILE A 184 18.33 2.32 15.47
CA ILE A 184 17.32 3.11 16.17
C ILE A 184 17.47 4.58 15.75
N ILE A 185 16.40 5.16 15.26
CA ILE A 185 16.34 6.54 14.75
C ILE A 185 15.46 7.35 15.70
N ASP A 186 16.04 8.40 16.30
CA ASP A 186 15.28 9.38 17.08
C ASP A 186 14.48 10.27 16.10
N THR A 187 13.19 10.41 16.35
CA THR A 187 12.27 11.19 15.53
C THR A 187 11.79 12.48 16.20
N ASN A 188 12.41 12.90 17.31
CA ASN A 188 12.05 14.13 18.02
C ASN A 188 12.10 15.38 17.14
N ASP A 189 13.06 15.45 16.22
CA ASP A 189 13.24 16.59 15.29
C ASP A 189 12.51 16.42 13.96
N THR A 190 11.81 15.30 13.75
CA THR A 190 11.13 14.98 12.50
C THR A 190 9.67 15.43 12.52
N ARG A 191 9.43 16.74 12.51
CA ARG A 191 8.07 17.28 12.74
C ARG A 191 7.04 16.94 11.67
N TYR A 192 7.43 16.60 10.42
CA TYR A 192 6.45 16.42 9.35
C TYR A 192 6.74 15.27 8.38
N TYR A 193 7.88 15.27 7.71
CA TYR A 193 8.23 14.26 6.70
C TYR A 193 9.67 13.86 6.91
N ALA A 194 9.87 12.68 7.43
CA ALA A 194 11.18 12.10 7.64
C ALA A 194 11.32 10.81 6.82
N PHE A 195 12.50 10.58 6.31
CA PHE A 195 12.84 9.37 5.59
C PHE A 195 14.32 9.04 5.78
N ALA A 196 14.65 7.77 5.60
CA ALA A 196 16.01 7.30 5.67
C ALA A 196 16.43 6.65 4.35
N GLN A 197 17.69 6.87 3.97
CA GLN A 197 18.36 6.15 2.91
C GLN A 197 19.46 5.27 3.51
N ILE A 198 19.54 4.04 3.04
CA ILE A 198 20.58 3.10 3.45
C ILE A 198 21.57 2.93 2.31
N SER A 199 22.84 2.91 2.63
CA SER A 199 23.90 2.65 1.67
C SER A 199 24.96 1.71 2.23
N THR A 200 25.56 0.96 1.31
CA THR A 200 26.74 0.13 1.56
C THR A 200 27.83 0.54 0.57
N PRO A 201 29.08 0.10 0.72
CA PRO A 201 30.13 0.40 -0.25
C PRO A 201 29.82 -0.09 -1.67
N THR A 202 28.94 -1.07 -1.82
CA THR A 202 28.57 -1.70 -3.12
C THR A 202 27.21 -1.29 -3.63
N ASP A 203 26.34 -0.72 -2.80
CA ASP A 203 24.98 -0.32 -3.16
C ASP A 203 24.57 0.95 -2.39
N GLY A 204 24.40 2.04 -3.11
CA GLY A 204 23.92 3.33 -2.60
C GLY A 204 22.48 3.66 -2.99
N TYR A 205 21.70 2.68 -3.49
CA TYR A 205 20.42 2.91 -4.16
C TYR A 205 19.23 2.32 -3.41
N SER A 206 19.31 2.15 -2.10
CA SER A 206 18.15 1.65 -1.35
C SER A 206 16.93 2.53 -1.59
N PRO A 207 15.72 1.94 -1.64
CA PRO A 207 14.49 2.70 -1.56
C PRO A 207 14.48 3.57 -0.30
N LEU A 208 13.85 4.74 -0.37
CA LEU A 208 13.67 5.56 0.82
C LEU A 208 12.72 4.87 1.80
N ALA A 209 13.17 4.74 3.03
CA ALA A 209 12.36 4.24 4.14
C ALA A 209 11.56 5.42 4.73
N ASP A 210 10.25 5.38 4.67
CA ASP A 210 9.39 6.41 5.24
C ASP A 210 9.39 6.30 6.77
N LEU A 211 9.77 7.38 7.43
CA LEU A 211 9.79 7.53 8.89
C LEU A 211 8.67 8.46 9.40
N SER A 212 7.85 8.98 8.50
CA SER A 212 6.84 10.00 8.82
C SER A 212 5.66 9.46 9.65
N TYR A 213 5.62 8.18 9.90
CA TYR A 213 4.47 7.46 10.43
C TYR A 213 4.26 7.60 11.95
N THR A 214 5.23 8.16 12.67
CA THR A 214 5.25 8.10 14.14
C THR A 214 4.33 9.09 14.86
N GLY A 215 4.07 10.26 14.31
CA GLY A 215 3.42 11.33 15.08
C GLY A 215 1.90 11.41 14.97
N TYR A 216 1.30 10.79 13.96
CA TYR A 216 -0.13 10.93 13.70
C TYR A 216 -0.97 9.84 14.36
N TRP A 217 -0.43 8.64 14.51
CA TRP A 217 -1.14 7.47 15.04
C TRP A 217 -1.04 7.32 16.56
N ASP A 218 -0.01 7.86 17.21
CA ASP A 218 0.15 7.82 18.67
C ASP A 218 -0.99 8.54 19.44
N ARG A 219 -1.67 9.51 18.82
CA ARG A 219 -2.85 10.13 19.43
C ARG A 219 -4.05 9.19 19.51
N TYR A 220 -4.14 8.22 18.60
CA TYR A 220 -5.21 7.22 18.58
C TYR A 220 -4.83 5.92 19.30
N ASP A 221 -3.56 5.74 19.64
CA ASP A 221 -3.06 4.49 20.22
C ASP A 221 -3.39 4.32 21.72
N LYS A 222 -3.88 5.38 22.38
CA LYS A 222 -4.40 5.28 23.76
C LYS A 222 -5.83 4.80 23.82
N GLU A 223 -6.49 4.64 22.69
CA GLU A 223 -7.88 4.22 22.63
C GLU A 223 -8.01 2.69 22.78
N LYS A 224 -9.08 2.31 23.48
CA LYS A 224 -9.49 0.92 23.58
C LYS A 224 -9.93 0.42 22.21
N LYS A 225 -9.33 -0.68 21.78
CA LYS A 225 -9.62 -1.33 20.49
C LYS A 225 -10.53 -2.53 20.70
N THR A 226 -11.29 -2.88 19.67
CA THR A 226 -12.10 -4.12 19.65
C THR A 226 -11.82 -4.87 18.38
N ALA A 227 -11.38 -6.12 18.50
CA ALA A 227 -11.43 -7.07 17.40
C ALA A 227 -12.80 -7.76 17.44
N LEU A 228 -13.54 -7.75 16.33
CA LEU A 228 -14.89 -8.28 16.24
C LEU A 228 -14.99 -9.33 15.13
N PHE A 229 -15.65 -10.44 15.42
CA PHE A 229 -15.79 -11.58 14.54
C PHE A 229 -17.27 -12.00 14.47
N SER A 230 -17.73 -12.39 13.28
CA SER A 230 -19.05 -13.01 13.09
C SER A 230 -18.89 -14.46 12.61
N ASP A 231 -19.87 -15.30 12.89
CA ASP A 231 -19.86 -16.71 12.47
C ASP A 231 -19.90 -16.88 10.94
N ARG A 232 -20.39 -15.88 10.22
CA ARG A 232 -20.48 -15.85 8.74
C ARG A 232 -20.35 -14.42 8.24
N SER A 233 -20.06 -14.28 6.95
CA SER A 233 -20.09 -13.00 6.23
C SER A 233 -21.40 -12.76 5.46
N LEU A 234 -22.24 -13.80 5.27
CA LEU A 234 -23.46 -13.74 4.48
C LEU A 234 -24.62 -14.36 5.26
N TYR A 235 -25.74 -13.62 5.34
CA TYR A 235 -26.97 -14.06 6.01
C TYR A 235 -28.20 -13.76 5.17
N ARG A 236 -29.32 -14.38 5.56
CA ARG A 236 -30.66 -14.14 5.02
C ARG A 236 -31.53 -13.46 6.07
N PRO A 237 -32.56 -12.72 5.66
CA PRO A 237 -33.59 -12.22 6.58
C PRO A 237 -34.14 -13.33 7.48
N GLY A 238 -34.26 -13.04 8.75
CA GLY A 238 -34.72 -13.99 9.77
C GLY A 238 -33.65 -14.89 10.37
N GLN A 239 -32.43 -14.92 9.84
CA GLN A 239 -31.32 -15.67 10.44
C GLN A 239 -30.70 -14.94 11.64
N THR A 240 -30.12 -15.69 12.54
CA THR A 240 -29.36 -15.16 13.66
C THR A 240 -27.89 -14.98 13.28
N VAL A 241 -27.38 -13.80 13.53
CA VAL A 241 -25.94 -13.45 13.45
C VAL A 241 -25.34 -13.66 14.82
N TYR A 242 -24.40 -14.58 14.95
CA TYR A 242 -23.59 -14.73 16.16
C TYR A 242 -22.30 -13.95 15.99
N PHE A 243 -21.90 -13.25 17.04
CA PHE A 243 -20.64 -12.51 17.05
C PHE A 243 -19.88 -12.74 18.33
N SER A 244 -18.59 -12.53 18.23
CA SER A 244 -17.67 -12.51 19.38
C SER A 244 -16.68 -11.38 19.19
N GLY A 245 -16.21 -10.79 20.29
CA GLY A 245 -15.24 -9.72 20.28
C GLY A 245 -14.22 -9.84 21.39
N ILE A 246 -13.08 -9.15 21.19
CA ILE A 246 -12.04 -9.02 22.20
C ILE A 246 -11.75 -7.54 22.37
N ARG A 247 -11.86 -7.04 23.60
CA ARG A 247 -11.46 -5.68 24.00
C ARG A 247 -10.01 -5.67 24.42
N TYR A 248 -9.22 -4.76 23.89
CA TYR A 248 -7.80 -4.65 24.22
C TYR A 248 -7.27 -3.23 24.04
N ILE A 249 -6.15 -2.97 24.68
CA ILE A 249 -5.25 -1.86 24.38
C ILE A 249 -4.01 -2.46 23.74
N ASN A 250 -3.55 -1.86 22.67
CA ASN A 250 -2.29 -2.21 22.03
C ASN A 250 -1.66 -0.94 21.48
N ASN A 251 -0.67 -0.46 22.18
CA ASN A 251 0.11 0.73 21.83
C ASN A 251 1.61 0.46 22.10
N THR A 252 2.43 1.49 22.01
CA THR A 252 3.87 1.37 22.23
C THR A 252 4.28 1.12 23.68
N GLU A 253 3.39 1.43 24.64
CA GLU A 253 3.66 1.30 26.08
C GLU A 253 3.12 -0.01 26.65
N GLU A 254 1.92 -0.44 26.20
CA GLU A 254 1.26 -1.63 26.72
C GLU A 254 0.48 -2.42 25.66
N SER A 255 0.46 -3.74 25.83
CA SER A 255 -0.41 -4.64 25.09
C SER A 255 -1.13 -5.54 26.10
N ARG A 256 -2.44 -5.33 26.28
CA ARG A 256 -3.24 -6.11 27.21
C ARG A 256 -4.71 -6.15 26.81
N VAL A 257 -5.39 -7.20 27.22
CA VAL A 257 -6.85 -7.28 27.14
C VAL A 257 -7.50 -6.46 28.26
N ILE A 258 -8.76 -6.08 28.06
CA ILE A 258 -9.54 -5.29 29.04
C ILE A 258 -10.63 -6.20 29.63
N PRO A 259 -10.42 -6.77 30.83
CA PRO A 259 -11.41 -7.61 31.47
C PRO A 259 -12.50 -6.81 32.20
N ARG A 260 -13.66 -7.43 32.36
CA ARG A 260 -14.80 -6.93 33.17
C ARG A 260 -15.30 -5.55 32.77
N GLU A 261 -15.15 -5.19 31.50
CA GLU A 261 -15.64 -3.92 30.97
C GLU A 261 -17.05 -4.09 30.37
N LYS A 262 -17.95 -3.16 30.67
CA LYS A 262 -19.25 -3.07 30.02
C LYS A 262 -19.10 -2.40 28.66
N CYS A 263 -19.69 -2.98 27.63
CA CYS A 263 -19.66 -2.50 26.26
C CYS A 263 -21.07 -2.48 25.67
N THR A 264 -21.35 -1.48 24.88
CA THR A 264 -22.60 -1.36 24.13
C THR A 264 -22.37 -1.81 22.68
N VAL A 265 -23.02 -2.90 22.29
CA VAL A 265 -22.96 -3.44 20.92
C VAL A 265 -24.23 -3.05 20.17
N ARG A 266 -24.08 -2.42 19.00
CA ARG A 266 -25.16 -1.97 18.14
C ARG A 266 -25.19 -2.75 16.83
N PHE A 267 -26.39 -3.12 16.40
CA PHE A 267 -26.66 -3.69 15.10
C PHE A 267 -27.27 -2.62 14.20
N ILE A 268 -26.64 -2.29 13.09
CA ILE A 268 -26.92 -1.12 12.26
C ILE A 268 -27.23 -1.59 10.83
N ASP A 269 -28.30 -1.05 10.24
CA ASP A 269 -28.73 -1.37 8.87
C ASP A 269 -27.94 -0.56 7.81
N PRO A 270 -28.10 -0.89 6.50
CA PRO A 270 -27.42 -0.18 5.41
C PRO A 270 -27.76 1.32 5.30
N SER A 271 -28.86 1.78 5.93
CA SER A 271 -29.23 3.20 6.02
C SER A 271 -28.67 3.90 7.27
N SER A 272 -27.75 3.26 7.98
CA SER A 272 -27.12 3.76 9.22
C SER A 272 -28.07 3.88 10.41
N ARG A 273 -29.20 3.18 10.37
CA ARG A 273 -30.18 3.15 11.47
C ARG A 273 -29.86 2.01 12.43
N THR A 274 -29.76 2.29 13.73
CA THR A 274 -29.62 1.27 14.77
C THR A 274 -30.90 0.47 14.91
N LEU A 275 -30.83 -0.83 14.68
CA LEU A 275 -31.94 -1.76 14.76
C LEU A 275 -32.06 -2.40 16.14
N SER A 276 -30.94 -2.68 16.76
CA SER A 276 -30.87 -3.31 18.08
C SER A 276 -29.60 -2.91 18.82
N THR A 277 -29.67 -2.95 20.15
CA THR A 277 -28.57 -2.67 21.03
C THR A 277 -28.50 -3.74 22.12
N LEU A 278 -27.30 -4.20 22.42
CA LEU A 278 -27.02 -5.21 23.42
C LEU A 278 -25.91 -4.72 24.36
N GLU A 279 -26.14 -4.78 25.68
CA GLU A 279 -25.10 -4.55 26.68
C GLU A 279 -24.41 -5.88 26.99
N VAL A 280 -23.08 -5.90 26.89
CA VAL A 280 -22.25 -7.06 27.17
C VAL A 280 -21.15 -6.68 28.18
N THR A 281 -20.61 -7.66 28.88
CA THR A 281 -19.46 -7.46 29.77
C THR A 281 -18.36 -8.43 29.36
N THR A 282 -17.13 -7.91 29.23
CA THR A 282 -15.97 -8.75 28.90
C THR A 282 -15.61 -9.68 30.04
N ASP A 283 -15.17 -10.88 29.71
CA ASP A 283 -14.64 -11.87 30.65
C ASP A 283 -13.18 -11.55 31.08
N GLU A 284 -12.52 -12.51 31.74
CA GLU A 284 -11.12 -12.36 32.21
C GLU A 284 -10.12 -12.21 31.05
N TYR A 285 -10.48 -12.67 29.86
CA TYR A 285 -9.67 -12.59 28.64
C TYR A 285 -10.03 -11.41 27.74
N GLY A 286 -10.90 -10.51 28.24
CA GLY A 286 -11.40 -9.36 27.46
C GLY A 286 -12.40 -9.77 26.38
N GLN A 287 -12.91 -11.01 26.40
CA GLN A 287 -13.84 -11.54 25.42
C GLN A 287 -15.29 -11.23 25.79
N PHE A 288 -16.10 -11.05 24.78
CA PHE A 288 -17.56 -10.97 24.89
C PHE A 288 -18.20 -11.63 23.66
N ASN A 289 -19.45 -12.04 23.77
CA ASN A 289 -20.21 -12.61 22.67
C ASN A 289 -21.68 -12.17 22.74
N GLY A 290 -22.38 -12.38 21.64
CA GLY A 290 -23.80 -12.08 21.54
C GLY A 290 -24.39 -12.49 20.21
N SER A 291 -25.63 -12.14 20.01
CA SER A 291 -26.33 -12.41 18.75
C SER A 291 -27.39 -11.37 18.46
N PHE A 292 -27.67 -11.19 17.15
CA PHE A 292 -28.77 -10.39 16.65
C PHE A 292 -29.55 -11.19 15.63
N VAL A 293 -30.87 -10.97 15.56
CA VAL A 293 -31.69 -11.55 14.49
C VAL A 293 -31.81 -10.53 13.36
N VAL A 294 -31.53 -10.95 12.13
CA VAL A 294 -31.72 -10.12 10.94
C VAL A 294 -33.22 -9.90 10.72
N PRO A 295 -33.72 -8.66 10.73
CA PRO A 295 -35.15 -8.42 10.56
C PRO A 295 -35.63 -8.87 9.19
N GLN A 296 -36.87 -9.37 9.14
CA GLN A 296 -37.56 -9.64 7.88
C GLN A 296 -38.13 -8.33 7.30
N GLY A 297 -38.11 -8.20 5.96
CA GLY A 297 -38.69 -7.03 5.28
C GLY A 297 -37.84 -5.74 5.36
N ASN A 298 -36.64 -5.79 5.90
CA ASN A 298 -35.71 -4.67 5.87
C ASN A 298 -34.89 -4.64 4.58
N MET A 299 -34.17 -3.51 4.37
CA MET A 299 -33.26 -3.30 3.24
C MET A 299 -32.18 -4.39 3.21
N LEU A 300 -31.92 -4.94 2.03
CA LEU A 300 -30.79 -5.83 1.78
C LEU A 300 -29.50 -5.01 1.67
N GLY A 301 -28.36 -5.63 1.92
CA GLY A 301 -27.05 -4.97 1.80
C GLY A 301 -26.15 -5.21 2.99
N ASN A 302 -25.23 -4.28 3.21
CA ASN A 302 -24.23 -4.39 4.27
C ASN A 302 -24.75 -3.87 5.61
N TYR A 303 -24.86 -4.77 6.57
CA TYR A 303 -25.16 -4.45 7.96
C TYR A 303 -23.86 -4.35 8.77
N THR A 304 -23.90 -3.60 9.83
CA THR A 304 -22.73 -3.30 10.65
C THR A 304 -22.99 -3.68 12.10
N ILE A 305 -22.01 -4.34 12.74
CA ILE A 305 -21.96 -4.50 14.19
C ILE A 305 -20.91 -3.51 14.72
N GLN A 306 -21.31 -2.62 15.60
CA GLN A 306 -20.48 -1.57 16.18
C GLN A 306 -20.40 -1.71 17.69
N VAL A 307 -19.22 -1.45 18.30
CA VAL A 307 -19.01 -1.50 19.75
C VAL A 307 -18.60 -0.11 20.25
N ASP A 308 -19.32 0.44 21.23
CA ASP A 308 -19.09 1.74 21.89
C ASP A 308 -18.89 2.93 20.94
N GLY A 309 -19.51 2.89 19.77
CA GLY A 309 -19.33 3.93 18.75
C GLY A 309 -17.97 3.94 18.06
N SER A 310 -17.06 3.02 18.43
CA SER A 310 -15.74 2.90 17.79
C SER A 310 -15.84 2.21 16.41
N TRP A 311 -14.79 2.38 15.60
CA TRP A 311 -14.67 1.79 14.26
C TRP A 311 -14.42 0.26 14.25
N ALA A 312 -14.74 -0.46 15.34
CA ALA A 312 -14.77 -1.91 15.33
C ALA A 312 -15.99 -2.36 14.54
N LEU A 313 -15.79 -2.64 13.27
CA LEU A 313 -16.83 -2.97 12.30
C LEU A 313 -16.71 -4.43 11.88
N SER A 314 -17.77 -5.23 12.10
CA SER A 314 -17.97 -6.42 11.30
C SER A 314 -19.03 -6.11 10.24
N LEU A 315 -18.62 -6.13 8.96
CA LEU A 315 -19.53 -5.98 7.83
C LEU A 315 -20.10 -7.36 7.47
N ILE A 316 -21.42 -7.48 7.56
CA ILE A 316 -22.15 -8.68 7.15
C ILE A 316 -23.08 -8.34 6.00
N HIS A 317 -23.09 -9.16 4.96
CA HIS A 317 -23.96 -8.95 3.80
C HIS A 317 -25.27 -9.71 3.93
N ILE A 318 -26.39 -9.01 3.79
CA ILE A 318 -27.72 -9.61 3.79
C ILE A 318 -28.24 -9.69 2.36
N SER A 319 -28.53 -10.90 1.89
CA SER A 319 -29.02 -11.16 0.53
C SER A 319 -30.32 -11.96 0.54
N GLU A 320 -31.13 -11.78 -0.50
CA GLU A 320 -32.28 -12.68 -0.76
C GLU A 320 -31.78 -14.06 -1.23
N PRO A 321 -32.53 -15.14 -0.92
CA PRO A 321 -32.28 -16.43 -1.53
C PRO A 321 -32.50 -16.31 -3.04
N THR A 322 -31.49 -16.68 -3.83
CA THR A 322 -31.65 -16.86 -5.27
C THR A 322 -32.77 -17.86 -5.49
N ARG A 323 -33.91 -17.42 -6.03
CA ARG A 323 -34.92 -18.35 -6.53
C ARG A 323 -34.28 -19.08 -7.71
N LEU A 324 -33.99 -20.37 -7.55
CA LEU A 324 -33.79 -21.25 -8.67
C LEU A 324 -35.07 -21.20 -9.47
N LEU A 325 -35.07 -20.53 -10.61
CA LEU A 325 -36.10 -20.72 -11.64
C LEU A 325 -35.96 -22.18 -12.06
N SER A 326 -36.86 -23.04 -11.55
CA SER A 326 -37.07 -24.36 -12.12
C SER A 326 -37.60 -24.14 -13.53
N ILE A 327 -36.78 -24.48 -14.51
CA ILE A 327 -37.17 -24.65 -15.93
C ILE A 327 -37.95 -25.93 -16.03
#